data_df5ca1295285e11347a5c32a963af91f
#
_entry.id   df5ca1295285e11347a5c32a963af91f
#
_cell.length_a   1.000
_cell.length_b   1.000
_cell.length_c   1.000
_cell.angle_alpha   90.00
_cell.angle_beta   90.00
_cell.angle_gamma   90.00
#
_symmetry.space_group_name_H-M   'P 1'
#
loop_
_entity.id
_entity.type
_entity.pdbx_description
1 polymer ?
#
loop_
_entity_poly.entity_id
_entity_poly.type
_entity_poly.pdbx_seq_one_letter_code
_entity_poly.pdbx_strand_id
1 'polypeptide(L)'
;VLPTLYQLFGDHFLQTDMDIEFYRIISPLYMQKLQTNLQDFNQAYGTDYAYGDYTFSTDEADTTNIEQRRTDFIENCMSSVPEELRKQQGKALYTPEHIYVITNERTFSAAFHYTFYLWKMGATLVGIPSGQAPNTYMEQTLFRLPYTGMQGSISNSIQICFPSKDRRAHTLYPDLIPTYQDYQR
;
A
#
# COMPACT_ATOMS: atom_id res chain seq x y z
N VAL A 1 4.27 5.79 -4.94
CA VAL A 1 3.32 4.96 -5.71
C VAL A 1 2.07 5.77 -6.04
N LEU A 2 1.29 6.19 -5.05
CA LEU A 2 -0.02 6.84 -5.26
C LEU A 2 0.04 8.11 -6.13
N PRO A 3 0.96 9.08 -5.92
CA PRO A 3 1.04 10.25 -6.78
C PRO A 3 1.31 9.93 -8.24
N THR A 4 2.12 8.88 -8.52
CA THR A 4 2.40 8.46 -9.90
C THR A 4 1.18 7.84 -10.57
N LEU A 5 0.39 7.06 -9.84
CA LEU A 5 -0.86 6.48 -10.37
C LEU A 5 -1.89 7.57 -10.64
N TYR A 6 -2.03 8.54 -9.74
CA TYR A 6 -2.89 9.69 -9.97
C TYR A 6 -2.44 10.52 -11.19
N GLN A 7 -1.13 10.76 -11.32
CA GLN A 7 -0.59 11.48 -12.49
C GLN A 7 -0.96 10.79 -13.81
N LEU A 8 -0.82 9.47 -13.85
CA LEU A 8 -1.07 8.69 -15.07
C LEU A 8 -2.56 8.57 -15.38
N PHE A 9 -3.37 8.27 -14.37
CA PHE A 9 -4.75 7.82 -14.57
C PHE A 9 -5.81 8.78 -14.01
N GLY A 10 -5.41 9.83 -13.31
CA GLY A 10 -6.32 10.86 -12.77
C GLY A 10 -7.42 10.27 -11.91
N ASP A 11 -8.66 10.74 -12.14
CA ASP A 11 -9.82 10.31 -11.38
C ASP A 11 -10.16 8.83 -11.55
N HIS A 12 -9.75 8.19 -12.64
CA HIS A 12 -9.94 6.75 -12.82
C HIS A 12 -9.24 5.97 -11.69
N PHE A 13 -8.02 6.39 -11.31
CA PHE A 13 -7.34 5.80 -10.15
C PHE A 13 -8.12 6.07 -8.86
N LEU A 14 -8.59 7.30 -8.64
CA LEU A 14 -9.31 7.66 -7.42
C LEU A 14 -10.69 6.99 -7.29
N GLN A 15 -11.31 6.59 -8.39
CA GLN A 15 -12.58 5.85 -8.39
C GLN A 15 -12.40 4.37 -8.03
N THR A 16 -11.16 3.89 -8.01
CA THR A 16 -10.87 2.49 -7.68
C THR A 16 -10.94 2.28 -6.18
N ASP A 17 -11.72 1.31 -5.75
CA ASP A 17 -11.77 0.86 -4.38
C ASP A 17 -10.56 -0.01 -4.07
N MET A 18 -9.80 0.34 -3.05
CA MET A 18 -8.55 -0.34 -2.71
C MET A 18 -8.69 -1.41 -1.63
N ASP A 19 -9.68 -1.31 -0.73
CA ASP A 19 -9.97 -2.28 0.33
C ASP A 19 -8.72 -2.79 1.06
N ILE A 20 -7.84 -1.89 1.47
CA ILE A 20 -6.64 -2.26 2.20
C ILE A 20 -6.77 -1.81 3.64
N GLU A 21 -6.70 -2.77 4.55
CA GLU A 21 -6.69 -2.52 5.99
C GLU A 21 -5.26 -2.58 6.52
N PHE A 22 -4.93 -1.69 7.45
CA PHE A 22 -3.66 -1.70 8.18
C PHE A 22 -3.91 -1.73 9.67
N TYR A 23 -3.24 -2.64 10.36
CA TYR A 23 -3.21 -2.73 11.81
C TYR A 23 -1.80 -2.52 12.30
N ARG A 24 -1.60 -1.64 13.29
CA ARG A 24 -0.29 -1.40 13.91
C ARG A 24 -0.38 -1.68 15.39
N ILE A 25 0.60 -2.44 15.91
CA ILE A 25 0.66 -2.72 17.34
C ILE A 25 1.23 -1.53 18.10
N ILE A 26 0.54 -1.10 19.14
CA ILE A 26 1.04 -0.13 20.10
C ILE A 26 2.05 -0.83 21.02
N SER A 27 3.32 -0.48 20.88
CA SER A 27 4.40 -1.10 21.63
C SER A 27 5.48 -0.08 22.02
N PRO A 28 6.29 -0.34 23.06
CA PRO A 28 7.41 0.54 23.40
C PRO A 28 8.36 0.76 22.23
N LEU A 29 8.59 -0.27 21.42
CA LEU A 29 9.44 -0.18 20.22
C LEU A 29 8.82 0.70 19.13
N TYR A 30 7.49 0.66 18.97
CA TYR A 30 6.79 1.54 18.06
C TYR A 30 6.84 3.00 18.53
N MET A 31 6.66 3.26 19.83
CA MET A 31 6.82 4.60 20.40
C MET A 31 8.24 5.14 20.19
N GLN A 32 9.25 4.30 20.39
CA GLN A 32 10.65 4.66 20.13
C GLN A 32 10.88 5.03 18.64
N LYS A 33 10.30 4.27 17.70
CA LYS A 33 10.35 4.58 16.27
C LYS A 33 9.76 5.95 15.95
N LEU A 34 8.65 6.30 16.59
CA LEU A 34 7.96 7.59 16.43
C LEU A 34 8.61 8.72 17.23
N GLN A 35 9.65 8.44 18.02
CA GLN A 35 10.32 9.40 18.93
C GLN A 35 9.34 10.06 19.92
N THR A 36 8.39 9.29 20.43
CA THR A 36 7.37 9.72 21.38
C THR A 36 7.19 8.71 22.51
N ASN A 37 6.30 8.98 23.45
CA ASN A 37 5.83 8.05 24.46
C ASN A 37 4.31 7.84 24.31
N LEU A 38 3.78 6.84 25.01
CA LEU A 38 2.38 6.46 24.90
C LEU A 38 1.41 7.58 25.31
N GLN A 39 1.76 8.35 26.35
CA GLN A 39 0.92 9.44 26.83
C GLN A 39 0.81 10.56 25.78
N ASP A 40 1.95 11.01 25.26
CA ASP A 40 1.99 12.07 24.24
C ASP A 40 1.32 11.62 22.93
N PHE A 41 1.51 10.32 22.57
CA PHE A 41 0.83 9.72 21.42
C PHE A 41 -0.69 9.77 21.61
N ASN A 42 -1.21 9.28 22.72
CA ASN A 42 -2.65 9.30 23.01
C ASN A 42 -3.20 10.73 23.03
N GLN A 43 -2.47 11.66 23.61
CA GLN A 43 -2.89 13.07 23.62
C GLN A 43 -2.93 13.67 22.21
N ALA A 44 -1.93 13.40 21.39
CA ALA A 44 -1.85 13.92 20.02
C ALA A 44 -2.96 13.41 19.10
N TYR A 45 -3.37 12.15 19.29
CA TYR A 45 -4.40 11.51 18.46
C TYR A 45 -5.79 11.43 19.13
N GLY A 46 -5.93 11.93 20.37
CA GLY A 46 -7.21 11.88 21.09
C GLY A 46 -7.66 10.45 21.41
N THR A 47 -6.71 9.55 21.72
CA THR A 47 -6.93 8.14 21.98
C THR A 47 -6.56 7.75 23.41
N ASP A 48 -6.90 6.52 23.81
CA ASP A 48 -6.61 5.95 25.13
C ASP A 48 -5.93 4.55 25.04
N TYR A 49 -5.15 4.32 24.00
CA TYR A 49 -4.45 3.07 23.77
C TYR A 49 -3.56 2.65 24.95
N ALA A 50 -3.51 1.35 25.20
CA ALA A 50 -2.53 0.69 26.04
C ALA A 50 -1.48 -0.05 25.18
N TYR A 51 -0.35 -0.43 25.79
CA TYR A 51 0.59 -1.33 25.11
C TYR A 51 -0.03 -2.70 24.87
N GLY A 52 0.06 -3.17 23.64
CA GLY A 52 -0.57 -4.39 23.15
C GLY A 52 -1.82 -4.15 22.34
N ASP A 53 -2.40 -2.95 22.37
CA ASP A 53 -3.51 -2.57 21.50
C ASP A 53 -3.08 -2.41 20.05
N TYR A 54 -4.06 -2.36 19.16
CA TYR A 54 -3.84 -2.16 17.73
C TYR A 54 -4.53 -0.88 17.27
N THR A 55 -3.81 -0.05 16.52
CA THR A 55 -4.44 0.97 15.70
C THR A 55 -5.03 0.31 14.45
N PHE A 56 -6.06 0.90 13.92
CA PHE A 56 -6.66 0.51 12.65
C PHE A 56 -6.67 1.70 11.69
N SER A 57 -6.32 1.46 10.45
CA SER A 57 -6.56 2.38 9.35
C SER A 57 -6.93 1.59 8.11
N THR A 58 -7.71 2.21 7.23
CA THR A 58 -8.12 1.62 5.96
C THR A 58 -7.84 2.59 4.83
N ASP A 59 -7.52 2.04 3.66
CA ASP A 59 -7.46 2.79 2.40
C ASP A 59 -8.83 2.77 1.68
N GLU A 60 -9.86 2.18 2.32
CA GLU A 60 -11.23 2.30 1.85
C GLU A 60 -11.63 3.77 1.79
N ALA A 61 -12.01 4.22 0.62
CA ALA A 61 -12.36 5.60 0.41
C ALA A 61 -13.72 5.71 -0.27
N ASP A 62 -14.49 6.71 0.13
CA ASP A 62 -15.73 7.03 -0.56
C ASP A 62 -15.45 7.42 -2.01
N THR A 63 -15.81 6.52 -2.93
CA THR A 63 -15.65 6.73 -4.37
C THR A 63 -16.85 7.45 -4.99
N THR A 64 -17.90 7.73 -4.23
CA THR A 64 -19.15 8.34 -4.71
C THR A 64 -19.00 9.84 -4.95
N ASN A 65 -18.12 10.53 -4.19
CA ASN A 65 -17.83 11.95 -4.36
C ASN A 65 -16.39 12.16 -4.84
N ILE A 66 -16.20 12.07 -6.14
CA ILE A 66 -14.87 12.16 -6.75
C ILE A 66 -14.20 13.55 -6.56
N GLU A 67 -14.95 14.61 -6.47
CA GLU A 67 -14.38 15.96 -6.25
C GLU A 67 -13.81 16.10 -4.84
N GLN A 68 -14.56 15.64 -3.84
CA GLN A 68 -14.07 15.61 -2.46
C GLN A 68 -12.86 14.69 -2.34
N ARG A 69 -12.94 13.48 -2.88
CA ARG A 69 -11.82 12.53 -2.85
C ARG A 69 -10.56 13.08 -3.52
N ARG A 70 -10.69 13.78 -4.63
CA ARG A 70 -9.57 14.46 -5.28
C ARG A 70 -8.94 15.51 -4.38
N THR A 71 -9.77 16.31 -3.72
CA THR A 71 -9.30 17.34 -2.78
C THR A 71 -8.53 16.69 -1.62
N ASP A 72 -9.12 15.69 -0.98
CA ASP A 72 -8.51 14.98 0.15
C ASP A 72 -7.20 14.28 -0.26
N PHE A 73 -7.17 13.66 -1.44
CA PHE A 73 -5.97 13.03 -1.97
C PHE A 73 -4.85 14.05 -2.21
N ILE A 74 -5.16 15.18 -2.84
CA ILE A 74 -4.18 16.24 -3.12
C ILE A 74 -3.64 16.81 -1.81
N GLU A 75 -4.49 17.07 -0.82
CA GLU A 75 -4.07 17.60 0.47
C GLU A 75 -3.21 16.63 1.27
N ASN A 76 -3.59 15.36 1.34
CA ASN A 76 -2.94 14.36 2.19
C ASN A 76 -1.74 13.68 1.53
N CYS A 77 -1.82 13.37 0.23
CA CYS A 77 -0.81 12.58 -0.46
C CYS A 77 0.14 13.41 -1.33
N MET A 78 -0.24 14.64 -1.68
CA MET A 78 0.43 15.46 -2.69
C MET A 78 1.01 16.77 -2.14
N SER A 79 1.19 16.89 -0.82
CA SER A 79 1.78 18.09 -0.20
C SER A 79 3.18 18.44 -0.72
N SER A 80 3.93 17.42 -1.20
CA SER A 80 5.27 17.56 -1.79
C SER A 80 5.31 17.44 -3.31
N VAL A 81 4.16 17.35 -3.98
CA VAL A 81 4.08 17.09 -5.42
C VAL A 81 4.11 18.40 -6.22
N PRO A 82 4.74 18.42 -7.41
CA PRO A 82 4.80 19.59 -8.27
C PRO A 82 3.42 20.20 -8.56
N GLU A 83 3.39 21.54 -8.66
CA GLU A 83 2.15 22.31 -8.86
C GLU A 83 1.41 21.90 -10.15
N GLU A 84 2.16 21.41 -11.16
CA GLU A 84 1.58 20.91 -12.42
C GLU A 84 0.60 19.76 -12.19
N LEU A 85 0.91 18.85 -11.26
CA LEU A 85 0.00 17.75 -10.93
C LEU A 85 -1.26 18.21 -10.18
N ARG A 86 -1.14 19.27 -9.38
CA ARG A 86 -2.30 19.90 -8.73
C ARG A 86 -3.24 20.54 -9.76
N LYS A 87 -2.68 21.09 -10.83
CA LYS A 87 -3.44 21.71 -11.92
C LYS A 87 -4.12 20.69 -12.85
N GLN A 88 -3.77 19.43 -12.74
CA GLN A 88 -4.30 18.36 -13.60
C GLN A 88 -5.82 18.14 -13.42
N GLN A 89 -6.38 18.48 -12.26
CA GLN A 89 -7.82 18.44 -11.94
C GLN A 89 -8.49 17.10 -12.27
N GLY A 90 -7.81 16.00 -11.94
CA GLY A 90 -8.31 14.65 -12.19
C GLY A 90 -8.20 14.15 -13.62
N LYS A 91 -7.68 14.95 -14.55
CA LYS A 91 -7.48 14.53 -15.93
C LYS A 91 -6.36 13.51 -16.03
N ALA A 92 -6.61 12.37 -16.64
CA ALA A 92 -5.60 11.37 -16.92
C ALA A 92 -4.60 11.86 -17.97
N LEU A 93 -3.31 11.58 -17.78
CA LEU A 93 -2.28 11.74 -18.82
C LEU A 93 -2.32 10.58 -19.83
N TYR A 94 -2.77 9.42 -19.37
CA TYR A 94 -2.79 8.21 -20.17
C TYR A 94 -4.10 7.46 -19.97
N THR A 95 -4.77 7.13 -21.06
CA THR A 95 -6.04 6.38 -21.08
C THR A 95 -5.90 5.16 -22.00
N PRO A 96 -5.16 4.13 -21.55
CA PRO A 96 -4.95 2.93 -22.34
C PRO A 96 -6.24 2.11 -22.43
N GLU A 97 -6.41 1.41 -23.54
CA GLU A 97 -7.48 0.43 -23.71
C GLU A 97 -7.22 -0.81 -22.84
N HIS A 98 -5.95 -1.20 -22.70
CA HIS A 98 -5.52 -2.34 -21.89
C HIS A 98 -4.25 -2.00 -21.11
N ILE A 99 -4.19 -2.50 -19.88
CA ILE A 99 -3.01 -2.41 -19.02
C ILE A 99 -2.52 -3.84 -18.74
N TYR A 100 -1.25 -4.10 -19.01
CA TYR A 100 -0.59 -5.34 -18.66
C TYR A 100 0.51 -5.07 -17.64
N VAL A 101 0.54 -5.84 -16.56
CA VAL A 101 1.56 -5.72 -15.51
C VAL A 101 2.36 -7.01 -15.44
N ILE A 102 3.67 -6.89 -15.68
CA ILE A 102 4.57 -8.04 -15.58
C ILE A 102 5.01 -8.21 -14.14
N THR A 103 4.79 -9.40 -13.58
CA THR A 103 5.13 -9.76 -12.20
C THR A 103 6.14 -10.91 -12.14
N ASN A 104 6.95 -10.90 -11.10
CA ASN A 104 7.86 -11.99 -10.76
C ASN A 104 8.13 -12.03 -9.24
N GLU A 105 8.99 -12.95 -8.80
CA GLU A 105 9.38 -13.13 -7.40
C GLU A 105 10.04 -11.89 -6.77
N ARG A 106 10.49 -10.93 -7.56
CA ARG A 106 11.06 -9.64 -7.09
C ARG A 106 10.03 -8.53 -7.00
N THR A 107 8.80 -8.77 -7.44
CA THR A 107 7.69 -7.82 -7.27
C THR A 107 7.32 -7.77 -5.79
N PHE A 108 7.86 -6.77 -5.08
CA PHE A 108 7.81 -6.67 -3.63
C PHE A 108 7.65 -5.22 -3.17
N SER A 109 7.05 -4.98 -2.00
CA SER A 109 6.91 -3.66 -1.36
C SER A 109 6.22 -2.64 -2.30
N ALA A 110 6.84 -1.52 -2.61
CA ALA A 110 6.28 -0.50 -3.50
C ALA A 110 5.90 -1.05 -4.89
N ALA A 111 6.67 -2.00 -5.44
CA ALA A 111 6.34 -2.65 -6.70
C ALA A 111 5.09 -3.53 -6.58
N PHE A 112 4.93 -4.24 -5.45
CA PHE A 112 3.71 -4.98 -5.18
C PHE A 112 2.49 -4.05 -5.09
N HIS A 113 2.57 -2.95 -4.33
CA HIS A 113 1.46 -2.00 -4.23
C HIS A 113 1.10 -1.39 -5.58
N TYR A 114 2.11 -1.04 -6.38
CA TYR A 114 1.86 -0.53 -7.74
C TYR A 114 1.11 -1.57 -8.60
N THR A 115 1.54 -2.82 -8.54
CA THR A 115 0.88 -3.96 -9.22
C THR A 115 -0.55 -4.15 -8.71
N PHE A 116 -0.74 -4.14 -7.38
CA PHE A 116 -2.03 -4.35 -6.76
C PHE A 116 -3.05 -3.26 -7.15
N TYR A 117 -2.65 -2.00 -7.12
CA TYR A 117 -3.51 -0.91 -7.53
C TYR A 117 -3.88 -0.98 -9.02
N LEU A 118 -2.93 -1.28 -9.90
CA LEU A 118 -3.22 -1.48 -11.32
C LEU A 118 -4.16 -2.68 -11.55
N TRP A 119 -3.96 -3.77 -10.82
CA TRP A 119 -4.85 -4.93 -10.87
C TRP A 119 -6.28 -4.57 -10.42
N LYS A 120 -6.44 -3.80 -9.35
CA LYS A 120 -7.75 -3.30 -8.91
C LYS A 120 -8.40 -2.37 -9.95
N MET A 121 -7.61 -1.67 -10.74
CA MET A 121 -8.04 -0.86 -11.87
C MET A 121 -8.38 -1.70 -13.13
N GLY A 122 -8.27 -3.03 -13.07
CA GLY A 122 -8.58 -3.93 -14.17
C GLY A 122 -7.40 -4.33 -15.06
N ALA A 123 -6.17 -4.09 -14.63
CA ALA A 123 -5.00 -4.55 -15.37
C ALA A 123 -4.88 -6.08 -15.37
N THR A 124 -4.40 -6.63 -16.47
CA THR A 124 -4.07 -8.05 -16.63
C THR A 124 -2.66 -8.32 -16.09
N LEU A 125 -2.54 -9.21 -15.13
CA LEU A 125 -1.25 -9.63 -14.58
C LEU A 125 -0.64 -10.73 -15.44
N VAL A 126 0.63 -10.57 -15.80
CA VAL A 126 1.39 -11.50 -16.65
C VAL A 126 2.67 -11.90 -15.95
N GLY A 127 3.02 -13.18 -15.93
CA GLY A 127 4.27 -13.64 -15.36
C GLY A 127 4.10 -14.73 -14.31
N ILE A 128 4.82 -14.60 -13.19
CA ILE A 128 4.68 -15.50 -12.03
C ILE A 128 4.23 -14.71 -10.82
N PRO A 129 3.72 -15.37 -9.77
CA PRO A 129 3.29 -14.68 -8.55
C PRO A 129 4.35 -13.73 -7.99
N SER A 130 3.90 -12.62 -7.41
CA SER A 130 4.77 -11.67 -6.72
C SER A 130 5.44 -12.31 -5.49
N GLY A 131 6.62 -11.82 -5.13
CA GLY A 131 7.33 -12.26 -3.92
C GLY A 131 6.71 -11.75 -2.62
N GLN A 132 5.72 -10.86 -2.70
CA GLN A 132 4.94 -10.39 -1.56
C GLN A 132 3.52 -10.93 -1.61
N ALA A 133 3.05 -11.48 -0.49
CA ALA A 133 1.64 -11.81 -0.32
C ALA A 133 0.80 -10.53 -0.16
N PRO A 134 -0.45 -10.50 -0.64
CA PRO A 134 -1.37 -9.39 -0.36
C PRO A 134 -1.61 -9.15 1.12
N ASN A 135 -1.85 -10.20 1.91
CA ASN A 135 -1.85 -10.10 3.37
C ASN A 135 -0.45 -10.38 3.89
N THR A 136 0.18 -9.38 4.46
CA THR A 136 1.57 -9.50 4.88
C THR A 136 1.93 -8.54 6.01
N TYR A 137 3.02 -8.86 6.70
CA TYR A 137 3.61 -7.96 7.68
C TYR A 137 4.31 -6.78 7.00
N MET A 138 4.13 -5.60 7.59
CA MET A 138 4.60 -4.33 7.05
C MET A 138 5.38 -3.52 8.09
N GLU A 139 6.00 -2.42 7.66
CA GLU A 139 6.58 -1.39 8.51
C GLU A 139 7.58 -1.93 9.54
N GLN A 140 8.79 -2.10 9.13
CA GLN A 140 9.88 -2.55 10.01
C GLN A 140 10.28 -1.50 11.03
N THR A 141 10.52 -1.94 12.25
CA THR A 141 11.17 -1.18 13.32
C THR A 141 12.50 -1.83 13.64
N LEU A 142 13.56 -1.04 13.58
CA LEU A 142 14.91 -1.50 13.89
C LEU A 142 15.11 -1.58 15.40
N PHE A 143 15.81 -2.61 15.84
CA PHE A 143 16.28 -2.73 17.21
C PHE A 143 17.74 -3.17 17.26
N ARG A 144 18.38 -2.97 18.42
CA ARG A 144 19.75 -3.41 18.67
C ARG A 144 19.81 -4.16 19.98
N LEU A 145 20.42 -5.35 19.94
CA LEU A 145 20.62 -6.13 21.15
C LEU A 145 21.68 -5.47 22.04
N PRO A 146 21.40 -5.26 23.36
CA PRO A 146 22.25 -4.43 24.19
C PRO A 146 23.63 -5.06 24.45
N TYR A 147 23.73 -6.38 24.52
CA TYR A 147 24.98 -7.07 24.83
C TYR A 147 25.86 -7.35 23.62
N THR A 148 25.27 -7.78 22.51
CA THR A 148 26.02 -8.18 21.31
C THR A 148 26.17 -7.05 20.30
N GLY A 149 25.35 -6.02 20.42
CA GLY A 149 25.27 -4.95 19.43
C GLY A 149 24.65 -5.37 18.10
N MET A 150 24.18 -6.62 17.98
CA MET A 150 23.52 -7.09 16.75
C MET A 150 22.27 -6.28 16.46
N GLN A 151 22.12 -5.91 15.21
CA GLN A 151 20.93 -5.22 14.71
C GLN A 151 19.95 -6.22 14.14
N GLY A 152 18.67 -5.96 14.36
CA GLY A 152 17.57 -6.71 13.78
C GLY A 152 16.41 -5.77 13.43
N SER A 153 15.41 -6.31 12.78
CA SER A 153 14.17 -5.60 12.51
C SER A 153 12.97 -6.49 12.82
N ILE A 154 11.91 -5.88 13.26
CA ILE A 154 10.62 -6.56 13.49
C ILE A 154 9.51 -5.72 12.86
N SER A 155 8.56 -6.39 12.23
CA SER A 155 7.36 -5.70 11.73
C SER A 155 6.47 -5.24 12.88
N ASN A 156 5.96 -4.04 12.80
CA ASN A 156 5.01 -3.49 13.76
C ASN A 156 3.60 -3.31 13.19
N SER A 157 3.39 -3.72 11.94
CA SER A 157 2.08 -3.66 11.30
C SER A 157 1.78 -4.88 10.45
N ILE A 158 0.51 -5.05 10.13
CA ILE A 158 0.01 -6.02 9.16
C ILE A 158 -0.90 -5.32 8.17
N GLN A 159 -0.74 -5.65 6.91
CA GLN A 159 -1.62 -5.26 5.81
C GLN A 159 -2.56 -6.42 5.51
N ILE A 160 -3.84 -6.11 5.33
CA ILE A 160 -4.89 -7.05 4.93
C ILE A 160 -5.57 -6.51 3.67
N CYS A 161 -5.37 -7.19 2.54
CA CYS A 161 -6.01 -6.87 1.27
C CYS A 161 -7.21 -7.77 0.97
N PHE A 162 -7.27 -8.94 1.60
CA PHE A 162 -8.33 -9.93 1.39
C PHE A 162 -8.70 -10.63 2.69
N PRO A 163 -9.95 -11.11 2.85
CA PRO A 163 -10.31 -11.97 3.97
C PRO A 163 -9.35 -13.17 4.09
N SER A 164 -9.00 -13.58 5.30
CA SER A 164 -7.98 -14.61 5.56
C SER A 164 -8.27 -15.99 4.91
N LYS A 165 -9.53 -16.29 4.62
CA LYS A 165 -9.94 -17.51 3.93
C LYS A 165 -9.89 -17.41 2.40
N ASP A 166 -9.68 -16.22 1.86
CA ASP A 166 -9.51 -16.03 0.43
C ASP A 166 -8.11 -16.50 0.02
N ARG A 167 -8.03 -17.29 -1.03
CA ARG A 167 -6.74 -17.80 -1.56
C ARG A 167 -5.81 -16.64 -1.99
N ARG A 168 -6.39 -15.54 -2.44
CA ARG A 168 -5.65 -14.32 -2.82
C ARG A 168 -4.97 -13.64 -1.64
N ALA A 169 -5.41 -13.90 -0.39
CA ALA A 169 -4.72 -13.39 0.81
C ALA A 169 -3.25 -13.84 0.88
N HIS A 170 -2.96 -15.03 0.38
CA HIS A 170 -1.61 -15.63 0.41
C HIS A 170 -0.83 -15.43 -0.88
N THR A 171 -1.51 -15.38 -2.02
CA THR A 171 -0.86 -15.27 -3.33
C THR A 171 -1.79 -14.60 -4.34
N LEU A 172 -1.34 -13.52 -4.94
CA LEU A 172 -1.99 -12.94 -6.10
C LEU A 172 -1.43 -13.62 -7.36
N TYR A 173 -2.23 -14.51 -7.94
CA TYR A 173 -1.83 -15.23 -9.14
C TYR A 173 -1.97 -14.34 -10.37
N PRO A 174 -1.00 -14.36 -11.29
CA PRO A 174 -1.15 -13.75 -12.60
C PRO A 174 -2.28 -14.39 -13.41
N ASP A 175 -2.92 -13.57 -14.25
CA ASP A 175 -3.96 -14.04 -15.19
C ASP A 175 -3.34 -14.85 -16.32
N LEU A 176 -2.12 -14.48 -16.73
CA LEU A 176 -1.37 -15.15 -17.80
C LEU A 176 0.00 -15.57 -17.27
N ILE A 177 0.25 -16.88 -17.27
CA ILE A 177 1.54 -17.46 -16.89
C ILE A 177 2.26 -17.89 -18.17
N PRO A 178 3.40 -17.23 -18.54
CA PRO A 178 4.16 -17.61 -19.73
C PRO A 178 4.65 -19.05 -19.66
N THR A 179 4.55 -19.74 -20.76
CA THR A 179 5.11 -21.09 -20.92
C THR A 179 6.56 -21.03 -21.40
N TYR A 180 7.27 -22.17 -21.33
CA TYR A 180 8.61 -22.24 -21.88
C TYR A 180 8.67 -21.87 -23.37
N GLN A 181 7.62 -22.16 -24.14
CA GLN A 181 7.54 -21.82 -25.56
C GLN A 181 7.43 -20.32 -25.82
N ASP A 182 6.86 -19.57 -24.89
CA ASP A 182 6.73 -18.10 -24.99
C ASP A 182 8.10 -17.40 -24.87
N TYR A 183 9.04 -18.02 -24.16
CA TYR A 183 10.43 -17.51 -24.01
C TYR A 183 11.35 -17.89 -25.19
N GLN A 184 10.89 -18.77 -26.10
CA GLN A 184 11.71 -19.21 -27.25
C GLN A 184 11.42 -18.42 -28.54
N ARG A 185 10.49 -17.49 -28.51
CA ARG A 185 10.11 -16.61 -29.62
C ARG A 185 10.77 -15.26 -29.51
#